data_c0cbbdf7bbe6a29f3d87e2430e1eef70
#
_entry.id   c0cbbdf7bbe6a29f3d87e2430e1eef70
#
_cell.length_a   1.000
_cell.length_b   1.000
_cell.length_c   1.000
_cell.angle_alpha   90.00
_cell.angle_beta   90.00
_cell.angle_gamma   90.00
#
_symmetry.space_group_name_H-M   'P 1'
#
loop_
_entity.id
_entity.type
_entity.pdbx_description
1 polymer ?
#
loop_
_entity_poly.entity_id
_entity_poly.type
_entity_poly.pdbx_seq_one_letter_code
_entity_poly.pdbx_strand_id
1 'polypeptide(L)'
;MSLLSWKLHGNGKSVSAGAVVSTDERLTWPRTIGVGLQHIAAMFGATFLVPIITGFSPTTTLFFSGIGTILFLIITKNRVPSYLGSSFAFLGPIAAAMTAAGTDGGMAAALGGIVFTGVVLALVGLAVRAAGIGWINWLLPPVVTGTIVMLIGFNLAGAAKGNFTKEPLIAIITLASIGLLGAISKGFMSRISIFLGLVVGYVFALAMGDVDTKGIEAAAWFDTPTFTTPTFSTNIMILFLPVVLVLIAENVGHVKAVAAMTGKDLDDQMGNALIADGLATTVAGFGGGSGTTTYAENIGVMAATRVYSTAAYWIAGAGAILLSLSPKFGAVLSATPAGALGGVATALFGMIGILGARIWIESKVDFADSTNLLIAASALIMGIADYTWTRGDYTFTGIVNGTLVAVIGYRVLHSIAKARGK
;
A
#
# COMPACT_ATOMS: atom_id res chain seq x y z
N MET A 1 -18.89 -9.01 -22.40
CA MET A 1 -18.75 -10.06 -21.37
C MET A 1 -19.27 -9.52 -20.06
N SER A 2 -20.04 -10.29 -19.29
CA SER A 2 -20.46 -9.86 -17.96
C SER A 2 -19.24 -9.77 -17.05
N LEU A 3 -19.19 -8.80 -16.12
CA LEU A 3 -18.09 -8.60 -15.18
C LEU A 3 -17.81 -9.81 -14.28
N LEU A 4 -18.79 -10.69 -14.10
CA LEU A 4 -18.73 -11.88 -13.25
C LEU A 4 -18.67 -13.19 -14.05
N SER A 5 -18.16 -13.17 -15.28
CA SER A 5 -17.99 -14.38 -16.10
C SER A 5 -16.52 -14.65 -16.41
N TRP A 6 -16.03 -15.81 -15.99
CA TRP A 6 -14.66 -16.28 -16.26
C TRP A 6 -14.72 -17.65 -16.90
N LYS A 7 -13.89 -17.86 -17.92
CA LYS A 7 -13.73 -19.14 -18.57
C LYS A 7 -12.97 -20.11 -17.67
N LEU A 8 -13.27 -21.39 -17.75
CA LEU A 8 -12.50 -22.41 -17.04
C LEU A 8 -11.16 -22.61 -17.75
N HIS A 9 -10.04 -22.46 -17.01
CA HIS A 9 -8.69 -22.71 -17.53
C HIS A 9 -8.43 -24.21 -17.63
N GLY A 10 -8.26 -24.75 -18.83
CA GLY A 10 -8.00 -26.16 -19.04
C GLY A 10 -9.00 -27.08 -18.30
N ASN A 11 -8.49 -28.00 -17.48
CA ASN A 11 -9.31 -28.85 -16.62
C ASN A 11 -9.72 -28.17 -15.29
N GLY A 12 -9.30 -26.95 -15.05
CA GLY A 12 -9.54 -26.18 -13.83
C GLY A 12 -8.83 -26.70 -12.56
N LYS A 13 -8.04 -27.76 -12.68
CA LYS A 13 -7.41 -28.42 -11.52
C LYS A 13 -5.91 -28.15 -11.38
N SER A 14 -5.23 -27.82 -12.46
CA SER A 14 -3.77 -27.59 -12.47
C SER A 14 -3.40 -26.52 -13.47
N VAL A 15 -2.30 -25.85 -13.21
CA VAL A 15 -1.65 -24.93 -14.13
C VAL A 15 -0.43 -25.67 -14.69
N SER A 16 -0.41 -25.94 -16.00
CA SER A 16 0.70 -26.65 -16.66
C SER A 16 2.02 -25.86 -16.52
N ALA A 17 3.16 -26.55 -16.62
CA ALA A 17 4.45 -25.91 -16.61
C ALA A 17 4.54 -24.86 -17.73
N GLY A 18 4.88 -23.63 -17.40
CA GLY A 18 4.96 -22.50 -18.34
C GLY A 18 3.62 -21.82 -18.66
N ALA A 19 2.45 -22.40 -18.30
CA ALA A 19 1.16 -21.77 -18.47
C ALA A 19 0.81 -20.83 -17.31
N VAL A 20 -0.12 -19.91 -17.57
CA VAL A 20 -0.72 -19.01 -16.58
C VAL A 20 -2.23 -19.01 -16.73
N VAL A 21 -2.96 -18.83 -15.63
CA VAL A 21 -4.40 -18.57 -15.67
C VAL A 21 -4.61 -17.10 -15.95
N SER A 22 -5.17 -16.78 -17.10
CA SER A 22 -5.36 -15.39 -17.56
C SER A 22 -6.38 -14.63 -16.72
N THR A 23 -6.43 -13.30 -16.88
CA THR A 23 -7.32 -12.42 -16.12
C THR A 23 -8.80 -12.73 -16.30
N ASP A 24 -9.19 -13.24 -17.46
CA ASP A 24 -10.54 -13.63 -17.87
C ASP A 24 -10.85 -15.15 -17.67
N GLU A 25 -9.89 -15.88 -17.07
CA GLU A 25 -10.03 -17.29 -16.76
C GLU A 25 -10.09 -17.52 -15.25
N ARG A 26 -10.54 -18.70 -14.85
CA ARG A 26 -10.50 -19.21 -13.48
C ARG A 26 -10.15 -20.68 -13.41
N LEU A 27 -9.71 -21.14 -12.27
CA LEU A 27 -9.68 -22.54 -11.90
C LEU A 27 -11.09 -23.01 -11.48
N THR A 28 -11.24 -24.26 -11.02
CA THR A 28 -12.47 -24.67 -10.32
C THR A 28 -12.72 -23.74 -9.14
N TRP A 29 -13.97 -23.50 -8.79
CA TRP A 29 -14.32 -22.57 -7.71
C TRP A 29 -13.60 -22.84 -6.40
N PRO A 30 -13.50 -24.09 -5.88
CA PRO A 30 -12.75 -24.34 -4.64
C PRO A 30 -11.28 -23.88 -4.73
N ARG A 31 -10.62 -24.06 -5.87
CA ARG A 31 -9.24 -23.63 -6.08
C ARG A 31 -9.12 -22.12 -6.25
N THR A 32 -10.05 -21.50 -6.95
CA THR A 32 -10.10 -20.05 -7.10
C THR A 32 -10.35 -19.37 -5.76
N ILE A 33 -11.22 -19.95 -4.91
CA ILE A 33 -11.43 -19.50 -3.53
C ILE A 33 -10.13 -19.65 -2.74
N GLY A 34 -9.44 -20.80 -2.85
CA GLY A 34 -8.14 -20.99 -2.19
C GLY A 34 -7.10 -19.93 -2.59
N VAL A 35 -7.04 -19.53 -3.87
CA VAL A 35 -6.16 -18.43 -4.33
C VAL A 35 -6.65 -17.08 -3.79
N GLY A 36 -7.95 -16.82 -3.75
CA GLY A 36 -8.51 -15.61 -3.13
C GLY A 36 -8.13 -15.49 -1.65
N LEU A 37 -8.19 -16.59 -0.89
CA LEU A 37 -7.72 -16.62 0.50
C LEU A 37 -6.20 -16.37 0.62
N GLN A 38 -5.41 -16.83 -0.35
CA GLN A 38 -3.98 -16.51 -0.41
C GLN A 38 -3.75 -15.00 -0.62
N HIS A 39 -4.57 -14.34 -1.42
CA HIS A 39 -4.51 -12.89 -1.57
C HIS A 39 -4.88 -12.17 -0.27
N ILE A 40 -5.85 -12.65 0.50
CA ILE A 40 -6.18 -12.12 1.83
C ILE A 40 -4.99 -12.29 2.79
N ALA A 41 -4.35 -13.46 2.82
CA ALA A 41 -3.18 -13.68 3.67
C ALA A 41 -1.99 -12.79 3.29
N ALA A 42 -1.78 -12.53 2.00
CA ALA A 42 -0.68 -11.70 1.51
C ALA A 42 -0.86 -10.20 1.85
N MET A 43 -2.10 -9.68 1.73
CA MET A 43 -2.39 -8.27 2.03
C MET A 43 -2.38 -7.96 3.52
N PHE A 44 -2.44 -8.99 4.37
CA PHE A 44 -2.71 -8.87 5.80
C PHE A 44 -1.74 -7.90 6.49
N GLY A 45 -0.42 -8.10 6.33
CA GLY A 45 0.59 -7.28 7.02
C GLY A 45 0.46 -5.79 6.70
N ALA A 46 0.34 -5.45 5.41
CA ALA A 46 0.26 -4.06 4.97
C ALA A 46 -1.08 -3.41 5.33
N THR A 47 -2.21 -4.12 5.12
CA THR A 47 -3.55 -3.56 5.34
C THR A 47 -3.82 -3.23 6.81
N PHE A 48 -3.29 -4.02 7.76
CA PHE A 48 -3.58 -3.82 9.18
C PHE A 48 -2.53 -2.96 9.90
N LEU A 49 -1.31 -2.92 9.41
CA LEU A 49 -0.26 -2.13 10.06
C LEU A 49 -0.58 -0.62 10.04
N VAL A 50 -1.12 -0.10 8.94
CA VAL A 50 -1.49 1.32 8.83
C VAL A 50 -2.56 1.71 9.86
N PRO A 51 -3.75 1.08 9.92
CA PRO A 51 -4.76 1.47 10.89
C PRO A 51 -4.31 1.29 12.34
N ILE A 52 -3.53 0.25 12.67
CA ILE A 52 -3.02 0.05 14.02
C ILE A 52 -2.06 1.18 14.42
N ILE A 53 -1.14 1.58 13.55
CA ILE A 53 -0.20 2.67 13.82
C ILE A 53 -0.92 4.02 13.92
N THR A 54 -1.94 4.25 13.13
CA THR A 54 -2.66 5.54 13.06
C THR A 54 -3.85 5.62 14.02
N GLY A 55 -4.22 4.52 14.69
CA GLY A 55 -5.40 4.47 15.56
C GLY A 55 -6.73 4.37 14.79
N PHE A 56 -6.71 4.15 13.48
CA PHE A 56 -7.91 3.90 12.70
C PHE A 56 -8.48 2.51 13.04
N SER A 57 -9.78 2.31 12.81
CA SER A 57 -10.41 1.00 12.99
C SER A 57 -9.89 -0.01 11.95
N PRO A 58 -9.26 -1.13 12.36
CA PRO A 58 -8.81 -2.16 11.44
C PRO A 58 -9.96 -2.78 10.64
N THR A 59 -11.13 -3.00 11.26
CA THR A 59 -12.30 -3.58 10.61
C THR A 59 -12.88 -2.62 9.56
N THR A 60 -13.01 -1.33 9.88
CA THR A 60 -13.49 -0.31 8.93
C THR A 60 -12.53 -0.17 7.76
N THR A 61 -11.23 -0.15 8.03
CA THR A 61 -10.21 -0.11 6.97
C THR A 61 -10.28 -1.33 6.07
N LEU A 62 -10.46 -2.53 6.65
CA LEU A 62 -10.61 -3.76 5.88
C LEU A 62 -11.89 -3.78 5.03
N PHE A 63 -13.00 -3.26 5.56
CA PHE A 63 -14.25 -3.11 4.83
C PHE A 63 -14.06 -2.29 3.55
N PHE A 64 -13.44 -1.12 3.68
CA PHE A 64 -13.19 -0.26 2.53
C PHE A 64 -12.08 -0.78 1.61
N SER A 65 -11.12 -1.55 2.10
CA SER A 65 -10.16 -2.28 1.28
C SER A 65 -10.87 -3.29 0.37
N GLY A 66 -11.83 -4.04 0.91
CA GLY A 66 -12.64 -4.96 0.12
C GLY A 66 -13.51 -4.26 -0.92
N ILE A 67 -14.23 -3.18 -0.52
CA ILE A 67 -15.02 -2.34 -1.45
C ILE A 67 -14.12 -1.73 -2.52
N GLY A 68 -12.98 -1.15 -2.13
CA GLY A 68 -12.02 -0.54 -3.05
C GLY A 68 -11.50 -1.54 -4.07
N THR A 69 -11.17 -2.76 -3.64
CA THR A 69 -10.74 -3.85 -4.54
C THR A 69 -11.83 -4.18 -5.57
N ILE A 70 -13.07 -4.35 -5.13
CA ILE A 70 -14.20 -4.62 -6.02
C ILE A 70 -14.44 -3.45 -6.99
N LEU A 71 -14.42 -2.21 -6.49
CA LEU A 71 -14.58 -1.01 -7.30
C LEU A 71 -13.48 -0.90 -8.37
N PHE A 72 -12.24 -1.21 -8.00
CA PHE A 72 -11.09 -1.22 -8.91
C PHE A 72 -11.30 -2.23 -10.05
N LEU A 73 -11.74 -3.45 -9.74
CA LEU A 73 -12.02 -4.48 -10.74
C LEU A 73 -13.16 -4.09 -11.68
N ILE A 74 -14.19 -3.41 -11.16
CA ILE A 74 -15.31 -2.90 -11.97
C ILE A 74 -14.82 -1.83 -12.94
N ILE A 75 -14.09 -0.82 -12.47
CA ILE A 75 -13.65 0.33 -13.27
C ILE A 75 -12.61 -0.08 -14.31
N THR A 76 -11.69 -0.98 -13.95
CA THR A 76 -10.70 -1.54 -14.88
C THR A 76 -11.27 -2.68 -15.74
N LYS A 77 -12.55 -3.00 -15.60
CA LYS A 77 -13.28 -4.04 -16.35
C LYS A 77 -12.57 -5.40 -16.29
N ASN A 78 -12.07 -5.76 -15.11
CA ASN A 78 -11.29 -6.99 -14.88
C ASN A 78 -10.02 -7.12 -15.76
N ARG A 79 -9.49 -6.01 -16.31
CA ARG A 79 -8.28 -6.07 -17.12
C ARG A 79 -7.00 -6.01 -16.28
N VAL A 80 -7.07 -5.36 -15.13
CA VAL A 80 -5.93 -5.20 -14.20
C VAL A 80 -6.24 -5.97 -12.92
N PRO A 81 -5.66 -7.18 -12.71
CA PRO A 81 -5.77 -7.89 -11.44
C PRO A 81 -4.97 -7.15 -10.37
N SER A 82 -5.64 -6.56 -9.39
CA SER A 82 -5.01 -5.90 -8.26
C SER A 82 -5.91 -5.93 -7.03
N TYR A 83 -5.29 -6.00 -5.86
CA TYR A 83 -5.92 -5.81 -4.57
C TYR A 83 -5.59 -4.40 -4.07
N LEU A 84 -6.57 -3.74 -3.47
CA LEU A 84 -6.40 -2.43 -2.85
C LEU A 84 -6.42 -2.58 -1.32
N GLY A 85 -5.42 -1.99 -0.68
CA GLY A 85 -5.36 -1.92 0.78
C GLY A 85 -4.74 -0.62 1.24
N SER A 86 -4.46 -0.50 2.53
CA SER A 86 -3.96 0.73 3.14
C SER A 86 -2.61 1.14 2.58
N SER A 87 -2.47 2.40 2.17
CA SER A 87 -1.17 2.94 1.72
C SER A 87 -0.37 3.54 2.87
N PHE A 88 0.90 3.15 2.97
CA PHE A 88 1.86 3.70 3.94
C PHE A 88 2.19 5.18 3.68
N ALA A 89 1.94 5.67 2.47
CA ALA A 89 2.16 7.07 2.12
C ALA A 89 1.32 8.04 2.97
N PHE A 90 0.22 7.56 3.54
CA PHE A 90 -0.65 8.36 4.42
C PHE A 90 -0.16 8.49 5.86
N LEU A 91 0.77 7.65 6.34
CA LEU A 91 1.18 7.62 7.76
C LEU A 91 1.70 8.99 8.24
N GLY A 92 2.61 9.59 7.50
CA GLY A 92 3.16 10.92 7.84
C GLY A 92 2.10 12.02 7.87
N PRO A 93 1.34 12.22 6.79
CA PRO A 93 0.25 13.20 6.77
C PRO A 93 -0.84 12.98 7.81
N ILE A 94 -1.22 11.71 8.10
CA ILE A 94 -2.17 11.39 9.18
C ILE A 94 -1.61 11.83 10.53
N ALA A 95 -0.36 11.48 10.84
CA ALA A 95 0.28 11.87 12.10
C ALA A 95 0.37 13.40 12.23
N ALA A 96 0.71 14.12 11.14
CA ALA A 96 0.74 15.57 11.12
C ALA A 96 -0.67 16.18 11.32
N ALA A 97 -1.70 15.63 10.69
CA ALA A 97 -3.09 16.06 10.86
C ALA A 97 -3.59 15.85 12.29
N MET A 98 -3.28 14.71 12.89
CA MET A 98 -3.64 14.42 14.28
C MET A 98 -2.96 15.37 15.26
N THR A 99 -1.70 15.76 15.00
CA THR A 99 -0.99 16.74 15.80
C THR A 99 -1.57 18.14 15.63
N ALA A 100 -1.88 18.56 14.41
CA ALA A 100 -2.37 19.90 14.09
C ALA A 100 -3.80 20.16 14.58
N ALA A 101 -4.69 19.16 14.52
CA ALA A 101 -6.09 19.29 14.90
C ALA A 101 -6.38 18.88 16.35
N GLY A 102 -5.38 18.39 17.09
CA GLY A 102 -5.54 17.87 18.45
C GLY A 102 -6.23 16.50 18.52
N THR A 103 -6.28 15.92 19.74
CA THR A 103 -6.77 14.56 19.96
C THR A 103 -8.24 14.35 19.58
N ASP A 104 -9.10 15.36 19.76
CA ASP A 104 -10.55 15.23 19.60
C ASP A 104 -11.03 15.42 18.14
N GLY A 105 -10.22 16.06 17.29
CA GLY A 105 -10.57 16.35 15.88
C GLY A 105 -9.61 15.73 14.86
N GLY A 106 -8.47 15.22 15.29
CA GLY A 106 -7.36 14.82 14.43
C GLY A 106 -7.71 13.70 13.45
N MET A 107 -8.45 12.69 13.89
CA MET A 107 -8.85 11.58 13.01
C MET A 107 -9.83 12.05 11.94
N ALA A 108 -10.86 12.81 12.29
CA ALA A 108 -11.83 13.33 11.34
C ALA A 108 -11.15 14.28 10.32
N ALA A 109 -10.19 15.08 10.76
CA ALA A 109 -9.40 15.96 9.90
C ALA A 109 -8.48 15.16 8.95
N ALA A 110 -7.83 14.11 9.45
CA ALA A 110 -7.03 13.19 8.62
C ALA A 110 -7.88 12.50 7.56
N LEU A 111 -9.10 12.07 7.90
CA LEU A 111 -10.06 11.51 6.94
C LEU A 111 -10.41 12.53 5.84
N GLY A 112 -10.57 13.82 6.18
CA GLY A 112 -10.75 14.89 5.19
C GLY A 112 -9.57 15.00 4.21
N GLY A 113 -8.35 14.87 4.70
CA GLY A 113 -7.13 14.81 3.87
C GLY A 113 -7.09 13.57 2.97
N ILE A 114 -7.54 12.41 3.46
CA ILE A 114 -7.66 11.17 2.67
C ILE A 114 -8.68 11.35 1.56
N VAL A 115 -9.87 11.88 1.86
CA VAL A 115 -10.90 12.19 0.84
C VAL A 115 -10.36 13.14 -0.22
N PHE A 116 -9.69 14.20 0.18
CA PHE A 116 -9.07 15.17 -0.72
C PHE A 116 -8.06 14.49 -1.65
N THR A 117 -7.16 13.68 -1.10
CA THR A 117 -6.17 12.90 -1.89
C THR A 117 -6.87 12.00 -2.92
N GLY A 118 -7.91 11.28 -2.49
CA GLY A 118 -8.65 10.39 -3.37
C GLY A 118 -9.32 11.13 -4.53
N VAL A 119 -9.96 12.27 -4.25
CA VAL A 119 -10.58 13.12 -5.29
C VAL A 119 -9.52 13.63 -6.27
N VAL A 120 -8.40 14.15 -5.77
CA VAL A 120 -7.32 14.66 -6.64
C VAL A 120 -6.72 13.53 -7.47
N LEU A 121 -6.50 12.35 -6.90
CA LEU A 121 -5.99 11.19 -7.63
C LEU A 121 -6.97 10.74 -8.74
N ALA A 122 -8.28 10.74 -8.46
CA ALA A 122 -9.29 10.42 -9.47
C ALA A 122 -9.30 11.45 -10.61
N LEU A 123 -9.15 12.75 -10.29
CA LEU A 123 -9.03 13.81 -11.30
C LEU A 123 -7.76 13.65 -12.15
N VAL A 124 -6.63 13.31 -11.54
CA VAL A 124 -5.41 12.95 -12.27
C VAL A 124 -5.66 11.75 -13.18
N GLY A 125 -6.36 10.72 -12.69
CA GLY A 125 -6.74 9.57 -13.50
C GLY A 125 -7.60 9.95 -14.72
N LEU A 126 -8.54 10.88 -14.56
CA LEU A 126 -9.32 11.43 -15.68
C LEU A 126 -8.43 12.17 -16.68
N ALA A 127 -7.47 12.97 -16.21
CA ALA A 127 -6.50 13.65 -17.05
C ALA A 127 -5.63 12.66 -17.83
N VAL A 128 -5.17 11.57 -17.16
CA VAL A 128 -4.40 10.50 -17.83
C VAL A 128 -5.23 9.77 -18.88
N ARG A 129 -6.51 9.51 -18.57
CA ARG A 129 -7.42 8.88 -19.54
C ARG A 129 -7.66 9.75 -20.78
N ALA A 130 -7.69 11.07 -20.62
CA ALA A 130 -7.91 12.03 -21.71
C ALA A 130 -6.64 12.36 -22.50
N ALA A 131 -5.51 12.56 -21.82
CA ALA A 131 -4.26 13.05 -22.41
C ALA A 131 -3.16 11.98 -22.52
N GLY A 132 -3.43 10.74 -22.08
CA GLY A 132 -2.45 9.67 -22.02
C GLY A 132 -1.47 9.80 -20.84
N ILE A 133 -0.58 8.82 -20.71
CA ILE A 133 0.36 8.72 -19.58
C ILE A 133 1.67 9.50 -19.81
N GLY A 134 1.91 10.00 -21.01
CA GLY A 134 3.19 10.60 -21.41
C GLY A 134 3.68 11.70 -20.46
N TRP A 135 2.78 12.57 -20.01
CA TRP A 135 3.12 13.67 -19.10
C TRP A 135 3.47 13.16 -17.68
N ILE A 136 2.89 12.03 -17.22
CA ILE A 136 3.29 11.40 -15.96
C ILE A 136 4.69 10.80 -16.09
N ASN A 137 4.98 10.07 -17.17
CA ASN A 137 6.31 9.52 -17.40
C ASN A 137 7.35 10.65 -17.50
N TRP A 138 6.96 11.81 -18.05
CA TRP A 138 7.80 13.01 -18.03
C TRP A 138 7.97 13.53 -16.60
N LEU A 139 6.92 13.63 -15.78
CA LEU A 139 6.97 14.16 -14.42
C LEU A 139 7.74 13.24 -13.47
N LEU A 140 7.55 11.93 -13.60
CA LEU A 140 8.04 10.87 -12.72
C LEU A 140 8.96 9.89 -13.48
N PRO A 141 10.15 10.32 -13.95
CA PRO A 141 11.11 9.39 -14.52
C PRO A 141 11.61 8.39 -13.48
N PRO A 142 12.20 7.25 -13.87
CA PRO A 142 12.58 6.17 -12.94
C PRO A 142 13.44 6.61 -11.75
N VAL A 143 14.34 7.57 -11.93
CA VAL A 143 15.13 8.12 -10.81
C VAL A 143 14.23 8.76 -9.76
N VAL A 144 13.25 9.54 -10.18
CA VAL A 144 12.30 10.22 -9.28
C VAL A 144 11.37 9.19 -8.63
N THR A 145 10.79 8.28 -9.43
CA THR A 145 9.89 7.24 -8.92
C THR A 145 10.58 6.34 -7.90
N GLY A 146 11.78 5.84 -8.21
CA GLY A 146 12.55 5.00 -7.28
C GLY A 146 12.91 5.75 -6.00
N THR A 147 13.31 7.04 -6.11
CA THR A 147 13.56 7.89 -4.93
C THR A 147 12.34 8.02 -4.04
N ILE A 148 11.15 8.30 -4.61
CA ILE A 148 9.92 8.45 -3.84
C ILE A 148 9.54 7.13 -3.12
N VAL A 149 9.63 6.00 -3.81
CA VAL A 149 9.33 4.69 -3.20
C VAL A 149 10.31 4.37 -2.07
N MET A 150 11.61 4.62 -2.25
CA MET A 150 12.61 4.46 -1.18
C MET A 150 12.31 5.36 0.01
N LEU A 151 11.93 6.60 -0.26
CA LEU A 151 11.61 7.60 0.75
C LEU A 151 10.42 7.16 1.61
N ILE A 152 9.36 6.60 1.01
CA ILE A 152 8.21 6.06 1.75
C ILE A 152 8.68 5.00 2.76
N GLY A 153 9.44 4.02 2.31
CA GLY A 153 9.89 2.94 3.19
C GLY A 153 10.80 3.45 4.31
N PHE A 154 11.81 4.23 3.99
CA PHE A 154 12.82 4.63 4.96
C PHE A 154 12.40 5.79 5.87
N ASN A 155 11.50 6.67 5.45
CA ASN A 155 10.92 7.70 6.32
C ASN A 155 10.22 7.08 7.54
N LEU A 156 9.67 5.89 7.38
CA LEU A 156 8.97 5.16 8.44
C LEU A 156 9.89 4.40 9.41
N ALA A 157 11.22 4.47 9.22
CA ALA A 157 12.18 3.79 10.09
C ALA A 157 12.05 4.23 11.57
N GLY A 158 11.72 5.50 11.82
CA GLY A 158 11.44 6.02 13.17
C GLY A 158 10.26 5.32 13.85
N ALA A 159 9.16 5.11 13.12
CA ALA A 159 7.97 4.41 13.61
C ALA A 159 8.26 2.93 13.89
N ALA A 160 8.99 2.27 12.98
CA ALA A 160 9.43 0.89 13.19
C ALA A 160 10.29 0.76 14.45
N LYS A 161 11.30 1.61 14.62
CA LYS A 161 12.15 1.69 15.82
C LYS A 161 11.32 1.92 17.07
N GLY A 162 10.40 2.89 17.04
CA GLY A 162 9.56 3.24 18.19
C GLY A 162 8.74 2.07 18.72
N ASN A 163 8.19 1.22 17.84
CA ASN A 163 7.49 0.02 18.24
C ASN A 163 8.45 -1.12 18.63
N PHE A 164 9.55 -1.30 17.90
CA PHE A 164 10.55 -2.33 18.17
C PHE A 164 11.15 -2.21 19.59
N THR A 165 11.49 -0.99 20.00
CA THR A 165 12.17 -0.74 21.28
C THR A 165 11.25 -0.84 22.50
N LYS A 166 9.93 -0.88 22.33
CA LYS A 166 9.00 -1.09 23.45
C LYS A 166 9.08 -2.53 23.99
N GLU A 167 9.19 -3.51 23.10
CA GLU A 167 9.23 -4.94 23.40
C GLU A 167 10.28 -5.64 22.53
N PRO A 168 11.60 -5.41 22.78
CA PRO A 168 12.67 -5.83 21.87
C PRO A 168 12.73 -7.32 21.60
N LEU A 169 12.44 -8.16 22.62
CA LEU A 169 12.48 -9.61 22.49
C LEU A 169 11.43 -10.11 21.51
N ILE A 170 10.17 -9.64 21.65
CA ILE A 170 9.06 -9.97 20.75
C ILE A 170 9.40 -9.49 19.33
N ALA A 171 9.95 -8.28 19.22
CA ALA A 171 10.34 -7.70 17.92
C ALA A 171 11.42 -8.51 17.21
N ILE A 172 12.46 -8.95 17.94
CA ILE A 172 13.54 -9.80 17.40
C ILE A 172 12.99 -11.15 16.95
N ILE A 173 12.15 -11.81 17.76
CA ILE A 173 11.56 -13.09 17.40
C ILE A 173 10.68 -12.96 16.16
N THR A 174 9.85 -11.92 16.10
CA THR A 174 9.01 -11.63 14.93
C THR A 174 9.87 -11.43 13.67
N LEU A 175 10.87 -10.55 13.73
CA LEU A 175 11.74 -10.24 12.60
C LEU A 175 12.56 -11.47 12.16
N ALA A 176 13.12 -12.21 13.11
CA ALA A 176 13.87 -13.43 12.83
C ALA A 176 12.96 -14.50 12.20
N SER A 177 11.73 -14.64 12.67
CA SER A 177 10.74 -15.56 12.09
C SER A 177 10.37 -15.17 10.65
N ILE A 178 10.20 -13.88 10.35
CA ILE A 178 9.97 -13.39 8.99
C ILE A 178 11.15 -13.79 8.08
N GLY A 179 12.37 -13.50 8.51
CA GLY A 179 13.59 -13.82 7.76
C GLY A 179 13.77 -15.32 7.53
N LEU A 180 13.63 -16.11 8.61
CA LEU A 180 13.77 -17.57 8.55
C LEU A 180 12.71 -18.20 7.65
N LEU A 181 11.43 -17.87 7.86
CA LEU A 181 10.35 -18.38 7.03
C LEU A 181 10.48 -17.95 5.57
N GLY A 182 10.94 -16.72 5.31
CA GLY A 182 11.22 -16.24 3.97
C GLY A 182 12.35 -17.03 3.28
N ALA A 183 13.38 -17.42 4.04
CA ALA A 183 14.55 -18.13 3.52
C ALA A 183 14.30 -19.64 3.30
N ILE A 184 13.64 -20.30 4.24
CA ILE A 184 13.45 -21.78 4.17
C ILE A 184 12.22 -22.19 3.37
N SER A 185 11.20 -21.32 3.27
CA SER A 185 9.97 -21.62 2.55
C SER A 185 10.10 -21.35 1.06
N LYS A 186 9.28 -22.03 0.26
CA LYS A 186 9.21 -21.85 -1.20
C LYS A 186 7.80 -21.46 -1.64
N GLY A 187 7.74 -20.82 -2.81
CA GLY A 187 6.45 -20.47 -3.44
C GLY A 187 5.62 -19.52 -2.59
N PHE A 188 4.36 -19.86 -2.37
CA PHE A 188 3.41 -19.03 -1.63
C PHE A 188 3.81 -18.80 -0.16
N MET A 189 4.28 -19.83 0.54
CA MET A 189 4.67 -19.73 1.96
C MET A 189 5.77 -18.69 2.20
N SER A 190 6.75 -18.58 1.29
CA SER A 190 7.77 -17.53 1.35
C SER A 190 7.16 -16.12 1.16
N ARG A 191 6.10 -15.99 0.35
CA ARG A 191 5.45 -14.70 0.10
C ARG A 191 4.65 -14.18 1.29
N ILE A 192 4.09 -15.08 2.09
CA ILE A 192 3.34 -14.72 3.31
C ILE A 192 4.21 -14.77 4.57
N SER A 193 5.53 -14.80 4.45
CA SER A 193 6.46 -14.87 5.59
C SER A 193 6.25 -13.73 6.61
N ILE A 194 5.89 -12.54 6.15
CA ILE A 194 5.56 -11.40 7.02
C ILE A 194 4.35 -11.73 7.91
N PHE A 195 3.27 -12.22 7.30
CA PHE A 195 2.06 -12.64 8.04
C PHE A 195 2.38 -13.77 9.02
N LEU A 196 3.10 -14.79 8.58
CA LEU A 196 3.48 -15.92 9.45
C LEU A 196 4.40 -15.48 10.59
N GLY A 197 5.36 -14.60 10.32
CA GLY A 197 6.23 -14.05 11.35
C GLY A 197 5.46 -13.20 12.37
N LEU A 198 4.44 -12.42 11.91
CA LEU A 198 3.54 -11.72 12.80
C LEU A 198 2.78 -12.70 13.72
N VAL A 199 2.25 -13.78 13.15
CA VAL A 199 1.55 -14.83 13.94
C VAL A 199 2.49 -15.45 14.97
N VAL A 200 3.74 -15.77 14.61
CA VAL A 200 4.74 -16.31 15.54
C VAL A 200 5.02 -15.30 16.66
N GLY A 201 5.24 -14.03 16.35
CA GLY A 201 5.48 -12.98 17.35
C GLY A 201 4.30 -12.77 18.27
N TYR A 202 3.07 -12.79 17.72
CA TYR A 202 1.84 -12.68 18.49
C TYR A 202 1.65 -13.86 19.47
N VAL A 203 1.82 -15.10 18.97
CA VAL A 203 1.70 -16.33 19.79
C VAL A 203 2.77 -16.34 20.87
N PHE A 204 4.00 -15.93 20.56
CA PHE A 204 5.07 -15.81 21.53
C PHE A 204 4.73 -14.80 22.64
N ALA A 205 4.24 -13.62 22.28
CA ALA A 205 3.80 -12.60 23.23
C ALA A 205 2.62 -13.09 24.10
N LEU A 206 1.67 -13.82 23.49
CA LEU A 206 0.55 -14.44 24.21
C LEU A 206 1.06 -15.45 25.26
N ALA A 207 2.05 -16.26 24.91
CA ALA A 207 2.66 -17.22 25.83
C ALA A 207 3.42 -16.54 26.99
N MET A 208 3.94 -15.32 26.76
CA MET A 208 4.58 -14.50 27.81
C MET A 208 3.57 -13.72 28.67
N GLY A 209 2.29 -13.67 28.29
CA GLY A 209 1.27 -12.90 28.99
C GLY A 209 1.24 -11.41 28.61
N ASP A 210 1.91 -11.01 27.54
CA ASP A 210 2.04 -9.61 27.08
C ASP A 210 0.90 -9.18 26.12
N VAL A 211 -0.14 -10.02 25.97
CA VAL A 211 -1.32 -9.71 25.14
C VAL A 211 -2.53 -9.44 26.04
N ASP A 212 -3.14 -8.26 25.90
CA ASP A 212 -4.41 -7.97 26.58
C ASP A 212 -5.57 -8.68 25.86
N THR A 213 -6.05 -9.77 26.42
CA THR A 213 -7.15 -10.57 25.88
C THR A 213 -8.55 -10.04 26.25
N LYS A 214 -8.67 -9.12 27.23
CA LYS A 214 -9.97 -8.64 27.72
C LYS A 214 -10.82 -8.01 26.61
N GLY A 215 -10.20 -7.19 25.77
CA GLY A 215 -10.88 -6.61 24.61
C GLY A 215 -11.34 -7.66 23.59
N ILE A 216 -10.56 -8.75 23.44
CA ILE A 216 -10.91 -9.85 22.55
C ILE A 216 -12.10 -10.65 23.10
N GLU A 217 -12.11 -10.92 24.42
CA GLU A 217 -13.19 -11.67 25.08
C GLU A 217 -14.51 -10.91 25.01
N ALA A 218 -14.49 -9.59 25.26
CA ALA A 218 -15.66 -8.72 25.24
C ALA A 218 -16.22 -8.45 23.83
N ALA A 219 -15.42 -8.58 22.79
CA ALA A 219 -15.84 -8.23 21.42
C ALA A 219 -16.87 -9.23 20.87
N ALA A 220 -17.87 -8.71 20.16
CA ALA A 220 -18.87 -9.52 19.47
C ALA A 220 -18.26 -10.31 18.30
N TRP A 221 -18.85 -11.44 17.95
CA TRP A 221 -18.44 -12.21 16.79
C TRP A 221 -18.87 -11.58 15.47
N PHE A 222 -20.00 -10.89 15.49
CA PHE A 222 -20.57 -10.27 14.28
C PHE A 222 -21.19 -8.92 14.64
N ASP A 223 -20.78 -7.88 13.92
CA ASP A 223 -21.35 -6.53 13.96
C ASP A 223 -20.87 -5.75 12.72
N THR A 224 -21.48 -4.60 12.48
CA THR A 224 -21.04 -3.69 11.42
C THR A 224 -19.80 -2.91 11.84
N PRO A 225 -18.88 -2.60 10.91
CA PRO A 225 -17.77 -1.71 11.19
C PRO A 225 -18.24 -0.32 11.66
N THR A 226 -17.49 0.28 12.56
CA THR A 226 -17.76 1.66 13.01
C THR A 226 -17.33 2.66 11.95
N PHE A 227 -18.25 3.54 11.53
CA PHE A 227 -17.96 4.58 10.56
C PHE A 227 -17.69 5.93 11.25
N THR A 228 -16.71 6.66 10.73
CA THR A 228 -16.32 7.99 11.21
C THR A 228 -16.39 8.97 10.03
N THR A 229 -17.05 10.09 10.21
CA THR A 229 -17.20 11.10 9.16
C THR A 229 -16.00 12.05 9.13
N PRO A 230 -15.54 12.47 7.94
CA PRO A 230 -14.45 13.43 7.81
C PRO A 230 -14.86 14.86 8.17
N THR A 231 -13.89 15.65 8.62
CA THR A 231 -13.96 17.12 8.65
C THR A 231 -12.98 17.70 7.65
N PHE A 232 -13.33 18.83 7.03
CA PHE A 232 -12.53 19.42 5.98
C PHE A 232 -11.89 20.72 6.46
N SER A 233 -10.57 20.78 6.37
CA SER A 233 -9.74 21.96 6.64
C SER A 233 -8.73 22.12 5.52
N THR A 234 -8.63 23.29 4.92
CA THR A 234 -7.71 23.56 3.81
C THR A 234 -6.26 23.28 4.22
N ASN A 235 -5.88 23.67 5.44
CA ASN A 235 -4.52 23.47 5.94
C ASN A 235 -4.16 21.98 6.03
N ILE A 236 -5.12 21.16 6.52
CA ILE A 236 -4.93 19.71 6.61
C ILE A 236 -4.92 19.08 5.21
N MET A 237 -5.84 19.47 4.32
CA MET A 237 -5.87 18.93 2.96
C MET A 237 -4.55 19.15 2.20
N ILE A 238 -3.91 20.31 2.36
CA ILE A 238 -2.64 20.61 1.71
C ILE A 238 -1.51 19.68 2.18
N LEU A 239 -1.52 19.23 3.45
CA LEU A 239 -0.54 18.25 3.96
C LEU A 239 -0.60 16.91 3.19
N PHE A 240 -1.77 16.58 2.64
CA PHE A 240 -1.98 15.33 1.91
C PHE A 240 -1.69 15.42 0.41
N LEU A 241 -1.51 16.63 -0.15
CA LEU A 241 -1.28 16.80 -1.59
C LEU A 241 -0.07 16.01 -2.13
N PRO A 242 1.08 15.96 -1.45
CA PRO A 242 2.24 15.17 -1.91
C PRO A 242 1.96 13.66 -1.97
N VAL A 243 1.02 13.15 -1.17
CA VAL A 243 0.62 11.73 -1.22
C VAL A 243 0.10 11.36 -2.61
N VAL A 244 -0.57 12.29 -3.30
CA VAL A 244 -1.06 12.07 -4.67
C VAL A 244 0.07 11.65 -5.60
N LEU A 245 1.22 12.33 -5.54
CA LEU A 245 2.39 12.00 -6.37
C LEU A 245 2.93 10.61 -6.06
N VAL A 246 2.94 10.26 -4.78
CA VAL A 246 3.34 8.94 -4.31
C VAL A 246 2.41 7.87 -4.85
N LEU A 247 1.08 8.05 -4.70
CA LEU A 247 0.09 7.09 -5.19
C LEU A 247 0.12 6.94 -6.72
N ILE A 248 0.37 8.03 -7.45
CA ILE A 248 0.57 7.96 -8.91
C ILE A 248 1.77 7.06 -9.22
N ALA A 249 2.93 7.31 -8.59
CA ALA A 249 4.13 6.53 -8.82
C ALA A 249 3.94 5.05 -8.51
N GLU A 250 3.29 4.75 -7.38
CA GLU A 250 2.99 3.41 -6.90
C GLU A 250 2.03 2.67 -7.84
N ASN A 251 0.90 3.27 -8.19
CA ASN A 251 -0.07 2.68 -9.13
C ASN A 251 0.52 2.44 -10.51
N VAL A 252 1.23 3.43 -11.06
CA VAL A 252 1.89 3.30 -12.37
C VAL A 252 2.88 2.15 -12.34
N GLY A 253 3.69 2.05 -11.29
CA GLY A 253 4.64 0.95 -11.11
C GLY A 253 3.94 -0.42 -11.05
N HIS A 254 2.86 -0.53 -10.29
CA HIS A 254 2.12 -1.78 -10.13
C HIS A 254 1.39 -2.20 -11.41
N VAL A 255 0.73 -1.28 -12.12
CA VAL A 255 0.08 -1.59 -13.40
C VAL A 255 1.11 -2.03 -14.45
N LYS A 256 2.29 -1.39 -14.50
CA LYS A 256 3.40 -1.82 -15.37
C LYS A 256 3.93 -3.20 -14.99
N ALA A 257 4.05 -3.51 -13.70
CA ALA A 257 4.44 -4.84 -13.24
C ALA A 257 3.43 -5.91 -13.67
N VAL A 258 2.12 -5.63 -13.53
CA VAL A 258 1.04 -6.51 -14.01
C VAL A 258 1.10 -6.65 -15.54
N ALA A 259 1.34 -5.58 -16.28
CA ALA A 259 1.48 -5.60 -17.73
C ALA A 259 2.63 -6.52 -18.16
N ALA A 260 3.81 -6.38 -17.54
CA ALA A 260 4.96 -7.23 -17.80
C ALA A 260 4.68 -8.71 -17.53
N MET A 261 3.98 -9.02 -16.42
CA MET A 261 3.63 -10.40 -16.05
C MET A 261 2.59 -11.02 -16.97
N THR A 262 1.59 -10.24 -17.37
CA THR A 262 0.50 -10.72 -18.24
C THR A 262 0.87 -10.73 -19.72
N GLY A 263 1.98 -10.08 -20.08
CA GLY A 263 2.37 -9.87 -21.48
C GLY A 263 1.41 -8.99 -22.27
N LYS A 264 0.57 -8.20 -21.55
CA LYS A 264 -0.44 -7.32 -22.16
C LYS A 264 -0.02 -5.87 -21.99
N ASP A 265 -0.24 -5.05 -23.00
CA ASP A 265 -0.20 -3.61 -22.84
C ASP A 265 -1.42 -3.16 -22.01
N LEU A 266 -1.15 -2.47 -20.91
CA LEU A 266 -2.16 -1.93 -19.99
C LEU A 266 -2.06 -0.40 -19.85
N ASP A 267 -1.34 0.28 -20.73
CA ASP A 267 -1.20 1.73 -20.68
C ASP A 267 -2.55 2.44 -20.86
N ASP A 268 -3.47 1.85 -21.63
CA ASP A 268 -4.86 2.31 -21.79
C ASP A 268 -5.68 2.17 -20.49
N GLN A 269 -5.26 1.34 -19.56
CA GLN A 269 -5.92 1.14 -18.25
C GLN A 269 -5.34 2.03 -17.16
N MET A 270 -4.23 2.71 -17.39
CA MET A 270 -3.57 3.49 -16.37
C MET A 270 -4.47 4.58 -15.78
N GLY A 271 -5.18 5.32 -16.63
CA GLY A 271 -6.16 6.31 -16.19
C GLY A 271 -7.31 5.68 -15.38
N ASN A 272 -7.81 4.52 -15.81
CA ASN A 272 -8.86 3.80 -15.08
C ASN A 272 -8.37 3.28 -13.73
N ALA A 273 -7.13 2.83 -13.61
CA ALA A 273 -6.53 2.39 -12.36
C ALA A 273 -6.41 3.54 -11.35
N LEU A 274 -5.93 4.71 -11.79
CA LEU A 274 -5.85 5.91 -10.95
C LEU A 274 -7.24 6.42 -10.53
N ILE A 275 -8.23 6.41 -11.43
CA ILE A 275 -9.62 6.76 -11.10
C ILE A 275 -10.15 5.79 -10.04
N ALA A 276 -9.94 4.51 -10.22
CA ALA A 276 -10.45 3.48 -9.33
C ALA A 276 -9.86 3.58 -7.92
N ASP A 277 -8.54 3.76 -7.81
CA ASP A 277 -7.87 3.93 -6.53
C ASP A 277 -8.23 5.27 -5.87
N GLY A 278 -8.34 6.35 -6.65
CA GLY A 278 -8.82 7.64 -6.15
C GLY A 278 -10.23 7.57 -5.59
N LEU A 279 -11.15 6.90 -6.29
CA LEU A 279 -12.51 6.69 -5.79
C LEU A 279 -12.55 5.76 -4.58
N ALA A 280 -11.76 4.69 -4.56
CA ALA A 280 -11.65 3.79 -3.42
C ALA A 280 -11.14 4.54 -2.17
N THR A 281 -10.07 5.34 -2.32
CA THR A 281 -9.54 6.21 -1.26
C THR A 281 -10.58 7.23 -0.78
N THR A 282 -11.32 7.85 -1.72
CA THR A 282 -12.39 8.81 -1.38
C THR A 282 -13.48 8.14 -0.53
N VAL A 283 -13.99 6.99 -0.97
CA VAL A 283 -15.04 6.26 -0.25
C VAL A 283 -14.54 5.77 1.12
N ALA A 284 -13.29 5.30 1.20
CA ALA A 284 -12.66 4.90 2.46
C ALA A 284 -12.57 6.08 3.43
N GLY A 285 -12.11 7.24 2.98
CA GLY A 285 -12.03 8.45 3.80
C GLY A 285 -13.37 8.96 4.30
N PHE A 286 -14.44 8.86 3.50
CA PHE A 286 -15.79 9.20 3.94
C PHE A 286 -16.35 8.25 5.00
N GLY A 287 -15.89 7.01 5.02
CA GLY A 287 -16.40 6.00 5.95
C GLY A 287 -15.51 5.75 7.18
N GLY A 288 -14.35 6.42 7.30
CA GLY A 288 -13.44 6.21 8.44
C GLY A 288 -12.36 5.16 8.19
N GLY A 289 -12.18 4.72 6.94
CA GLY A 289 -11.08 3.84 6.52
C GLY A 289 -9.82 4.61 6.14
N SER A 290 -8.67 3.94 6.14
CA SER A 290 -7.43 4.53 5.63
C SER A 290 -7.44 4.68 4.10
N GLY A 291 -6.63 5.60 3.58
CA GLY A 291 -6.46 5.76 2.14
C GLY A 291 -5.85 4.51 1.50
N THR A 292 -6.28 4.20 0.28
CA THR A 292 -5.94 2.96 -0.43
C THR A 292 -4.80 3.13 -1.42
N THR A 293 -4.23 2.01 -1.82
CA THR A 293 -3.34 1.84 -2.97
C THR A 293 -3.36 0.40 -3.46
N THR A 294 -2.86 0.17 -4.67
CA THR A 294 -2.65 -1.18 -5.22
C THR A 294 -1.48 -1.88 -4.52
N TYR A 295 -1.52 -3.22 -4.39
CA TYR A 295 -0.55 -3.96 -3.57
C TYR A 295 0.43 -4.81 -4.37
N ALA A 296 1.74 -4.56 -4.16
CA ALA A 296 2.83 -5.38 -4.68
C ALA A 296 2.86 -6.79 -4.11
N GLU A 297 2.46 -6.97 -2.84
CA GLU A 297 2.37 -8.27 -2.16
C GLU A 297 1.42 -9.21 -2.91
N ASN A 298 0.29 -8.69 -3.37
CA ASN A 298 -0.69 -9.46 -4.15
C ASN A 298 -0.20 -9.75 -5.57
N ILE A 299 0.59 -8.85 -6.18
CA ILE A 299 1.31 -9.13 -7.43
C ILE A 299 2.31 -10.28 -7.20
N GLY A 300 2.97 -10.31 -6.03
CA GLY A 300 3.84 -11.42 -5.63
C GLY A 300 3.13 -12.78 -5.56
N VAL A 301 1.89 -12.82 -5.02
CA VAL A 301 1.05 -14.04 -5.01
C VAL A 301 0.72 -14.47 -6.44
N MET A 302 0.31 -13.52 -7.28
CA MET A 302 0.02 -13.75 -8.69
C MET A 302 1.23 -14.39 -9.41
N ALA A 303 2.45 -13.87 -9.18
CA ALA A 303 3.68 -14.41 -9.70
C ALA A 303 3.97 -15.84 -9.23
N ALA A 304 3.79 -16.10 -7.93
CA ALA A 304 4.09 -17.39 -7.32
C ALA A 304 3.11 -18.49 -7.74
N THR A 305 1.82 -18.15 -7.85
CA THR A 305 0.74 -19.09 -8.18
C THR A 305 0.56 -19.27 -9.68
N ARG A 306 1.01 -18.33 -10.49
CA ARG A 306 0.69 -18.20 -11.93
C ARG A 306 -0.80 -18.07 -12.21
N VAL A 307 -1.57 -17.63 -11.23
CA VAL A 307 -3.02 -17.39 -11.36
C VAL A 307 -3.25 -15.89 -11.39
N TYR A 308 -3.51 -15.35 -12.57
CA TYR A 308 -3.75 -13.93 -12.82
C TYR A 308 -5.25 -13.61 -12.88
N SER A 309 -6.06 -14.59 -12.53
CA SER A 309 -7.52 -14.54 -12.55
C SER A 309 -8.07 -13.42 -11.67
N THR A 310 -8.86 -12.53 -12.24
CA THR A 310 -9.57 -11.51 -11.47
C THR A 310 -10.64 -12.10 -10.57
N ALA A 311 -11.16 -13.32 -10.86
CA ALA A 311 -12.06 -14.02 -9.96
C ALA A 311 -11.49 -14.22 -8.55
N ALA A 312 -10.19 -14.49 -8.43
CA ALA A 312 -9.53 -14.63 -7.13
C ALA A 312 -9.51 -13.29 -6.36
N TYR A 313 -9.37 -12.17 -7.05
CA TYR A 313 -9.42 -10.83 -6.43
C TYR A 313 -10.83 -10.43 -6.02
N TRP A 314 -11.86 -10.80 -6.78
CA TRP A 314 -13.26 -10.65 -6.36
C TRP A 314 -13.53 -11.41 -5.06
N ILE A 315 -13.03 -12.65 -4.94
CA ILE A 315 -13.14 -13.45 -3.73
C ILE A 315 -12.35 -12.79 -2.58
N ALA A 316 -11.16 -12.27 -2.85
CA ALA A 316 -10.35 -11.59 -1.84
C ALA A 316 -11.06 -10.32 -1.32
N GLY A 317 -11.62 -9.50 -2.20
CA GLY A 317 -12.39 -8.31 -1.82
C GLY A 317 -13.64 -8.67 -1.01
N ALA A 318 -14.43 -9.65 -1.47
CA ALA A 318 -15.60 -10.13 -0.73
C ALA A 318 -15.22 -10.75 0.63
N GLY A 319 -14.13 -11.52 0.68
CA GLY A 319 -13.61 -12.09 1.92
C GLY A 319 -13.14 -11.01 2.92
N ALA A 320 -12.52 -9.94 2.44
CA ALA A 320 -12.15 -8.79 3.26
C ALA A 320 -13.38 -8.12 3.88
N ILE A 321 -14.45 -7.91 3.08
CA ILE A 321 -15.73 -7.38 3.59
C ILE A 321 -16.30 -8.33 4.64
N LEU A 322 -16.33 -9.63 4.41
CA LEU A 322 -16.86 -10.60 5.37
C LEU A 322 -16.06 -10.61 6.69
N LEU A 323 -14.72 -10.57 6.61
CA LEU A 323 -13.86 -10.50 7.80
C LEU A 323 -14.05 -9.20 8.58
N SER A 324 -14.35 -8.10 7.91
CA SER A 324 -14.58 -6.80 8.54
C SER A 324 -15.83 -6.75 9.41
N LEU A 325 -16.78 -7.66 9.19
CA LEU A 325 -18.00 -7.80 9.99
C LEU A 325 -17.77 -8.52 11.33
N SER A 326 -16.52 -8.83 11.68
CA SER A 326 -16.17 -9.45 12.96
C SER A 326 -15.39 -8.47 13.86
N PRO A 327 -16.05 -7.81 14.84
CA PRO A 327 -15.35 -7.02 15.85
C PRO A 327 -14.32 -7.83 16.63
N LYS A 328 -14.58 -9.12 16.86
CA LYS A 328 -13.62 -10.02 17.50
C LYS A 328 -12.32 -10.14 16.70
N PHE A 329 -12.41 -10.25 15.39
CA PHE A 329 -11.23 -10.22 14.51
C PHE A 329 -10.48 -8.89 14.63
N GLY A 330 -11.21 -7.76 14.63
CA GLY A 330 -10.63 -6.44 14.85
C GLY A 330 -9.94 -6.31 16.22
N ALA A 331 -10.55 -6.86 17.27
CA ALA A 331 -9.99 -6.86 18.62
C ALA A 331 -8.68 -7.68 18.70
N VAL A 332 -8.62 -8.84 18.04
CA VAL A 332 -7.37 -9.64 17.93
C VAL A 332 -6.27 -8.81 17.27
N LEU A 333 -6.59 -8.08 16.20
CA LEU A 333 -5.61 -7.23 15.52
C LEU A 333 -5.15 -6.05 16.38
N SER A 334 -6.08 -5.39 17.06
CA SER A 334 -5.77 -4.26 17.95
C SER A 334 -4.97 -4.67 19.19
N ALA A 335 -5.08 -5.93 19.61
CA ALA A 335 -4.29 -6.50 20.69
C ALA A 335 -2.88 -6.95 20.25
N THR A 336 -2.47 -6.68 19.02
CA THR A 336 -1.12 -7.03 18.53
C THR A 336 -0.06 -6.26 19.32
N PRO A 337 0.90 -6.95 19.97
CA PRO A 337 1.95 -6.31 20.76
C PRO A 337 2.82 -5.34 19.94
N ALA A 338 3.27 -4.28 20.57
CA ALA A 338 4.09 -3.27 19.92
C ALA A 338 5.37 -3.87 19.32
N GLY A 339 6.02 -4.81 20.02
CA GLY A 339 7.19 -5.52 19.52
C GLY A 339 6.90 -6.31 18.25
N ALA A 340 5.78 -7.02 18.17
CA ALA A 340 5.41 -7.76 16.97
C ALA A 340 5.19 -6.81 15.79
N LEU A 341 4.50 -5.68 16.01
CA LEU A 341 4.35 -4.62 15.01
C LEU A 341 5.70 -4.01 14.60
N GLY A 342 6.61 -3.79 15.57
CA GLY A 342 7.96 -3.28 15.32
C GLY A 342 8.81 -4.22 14.46
N GLY A 343 8.75 -5.53 14.72
CA GLY A 343 9.42 -6.55 13.90
C GLY A 343 8.89 -6.58 12.47
N VAL A 344 7.56 -6.59 12.30
CA VAL A 344 6.90 -6.53 10.97
C VAL A 344 7.24 -5.23 10.25
N ALA A 345 7.11 -4.08 10.92
CA ALA A 345 7.37 -2.77 10.35
C ALA A 345 8.83 -2.65 9.86
N THR A 346 9.79 -3.18 10.64
CA THR A 346 11.21 -3.18 10.27
C THR A 346 11.43 -3.96 8.96
N ALA A 347 10.86 -5.16 8.83
CA ALA A 347 10.97 -5.94 7.60
C ALA A 347 10.25 -5.25 6.43
N LEU A 348 9.00 -4.84 6.62
CA LEU A 348 8.13 -4.33 5.57
C LEU A 348 8.62 -2.98 5.02
N PHE A 349 8.93 -2.02 5.90
CA PHE A 349 9.40 -0.70 5.47
C PHE A 349 10.78 -0.77 4.81
N GLY A 350 11.66 -1.66 5.33
CA GLY A 350 12.93 -1.95 4.66
C GLY A 350 12.74 -2.50 3.26
N MET A 351 11.81 -3.45 3.07
CA MET A 351 11.53 -4.02 1.75
C MET A 351 10.94 -2.98 0.79
N ILE A 352 10.04 -2.11 1.25
CA ILE A 352 9.50 -1.01 0.41
C ILE A 352 10.65 -0.11 -0.04
N GLY A 353 11.57 0.26 0.86
CA GLY A 353 12.74 1.04 0.49
C GLY A 353 13.58 0.35 -0.59
N ILE A 354 13.85 -0.94 -0.47
CA ILE A 354 14.61 -1.72 -1.46
C ILE A 354 13.86 -1.87 -2.79
N LEU A 355 12.52 -1.90 -2.80
CA LEU A 355 11.73 -1.87 -4.04
C LEU A 355 11.99 -0.59 -4.84
N GLY A 356 12.16 0.56 -4.17
CA GLY A 356 12.57 1.80 -4.85
C GLY A 356 13.94 1.68 -5.53
N ALA A 357 14.94 1.09 -4.84
CA ALA A 357 16.25 0.81 -5.44
C ALA A 357 16.15 -0.16 -6.62
N ARG A 358 15.25 -1.13 -6.55
CA ARG A 358 14.99 -2.06 -7.65
C ARG A 358 14.48 -1.36 -8.91
N ILE A 359 13.61 -0.34 -8.76
CA ILE A 359 13.17 0.50 -9.90
C ILE A 359 14.38 1.14 -10.59
N TRP A 360 15.37 1.65 -9.84
CA TRP A 360 16.58 2.23 -10.40
C TRP A 360 17.40 1.22 -11.19
N ILE A 361 17.59 0.01 -10.63
CA ILE A 361 18.37 -1.06 -11.26
C ILE A 361 17.69 -1.54 -12.55
N GLU A 362 16.40 -1.85 -12.50
CA GLU A 362 15.64 -2.36 -13.65
C GLU A 362 15.53 -1.33 -14.78
N SER A 363 15.42 -0.04 -14.41
CA SER A 363 15.39 1.07 -15.39
C SER A 363 16.77 1.56 -15.78
N LYS A 364 17.85 0.95 -15.29
CA LYS A 364 19.26 1.31 -15.57
C LYS A 364 19.53 2.79 -15.34
N VAL A 365 19.06 3.33 -14.21
CA VAL A 365 19.31 4.72 -13.83
C VAL A 365 20.80 4.94 -13.69
N ASP A 366 21.33 5.92 -14.44
CA ASP A 366 22.75 6.28 -14.39
C ASP A 366 23.00 7.29 -13.24
N PHE A 367 23.70 6.86 -12.19
CA PHE A 367 24.15 7.69 -11.10
C PHE A 367 25.54 8.32 -11.32
N ALA A 368 26.22 8.07 -12.46
CA ALA A 368 27.32 8.88 -12.90
C ALA A 368 26.84 10.26 -13.37
N ASP A 369 25.57 10.38 -13.78
CA ASP A 369 24.92 11.68 -13.96
C ASP A 369 24.74 12.36 -12.60
N SER A 370 25.42 13.49 -12.44
CA SER A 370 25.39 14.28 -11.21
C SER A 370 23.99 14.79 -10.83
N THR A 371 23.11 15.00 -11.82
CA THR A 371 21.72 15.40 -11.58
C THR A 371 20.96 14.29 -10.89
N ASN A 372 21.03 13.07 -11.41
CA ASN A 372 20.38 11.91 -10.83
C ASN A 372 20.89 11.65 -9.39
N LEU A 373 22.22 11.67 -9.23
CA LEU A 373 22.87 11.43 -7.93
C LEU A 373 22.45 12.46 -6.89
N LEU A 374 22.57 13.76 -7.21
CA LEU A 374 22.30 14.83 -6.27
C LEU A 374 20.84 14.86 -5.83
N ILE A 375 19.91 14.68 -6.76
CA ILE A 375 18.48 14.72 -6.48
C ILE A 375 18.07 13.52 -5.61
N ALA A 376 18.49 12.32 -5.96
CA ALA A 376 18.18 11.13 -5.17
C ALA A 376 18.77 11.24 -3.74
N ALA A 377 20.04 11.63 -3.62
CA ALA A 377 20.71 11.78 -2.33
C ALA A 377 20.03 12.83 -1.46
N SER A 378 19.76 14.03 -2.00
CA SER A 378 19.15 15.13 -1.24
C SER A 378 17.72 14.79 -0.80
N ALA A 379 16.90 14.24 -1.70
CA ALA A 379 15.54 13.85 -1.40
C ALA A 379 15.47 12.77 -0.31
N LEU A 380 16.31 11.73 -0.42
CA LEU A 380 16.38 10.65 0.57
C LEU A 380 16.79 11.16 1.95
N ILE A 381 17.84 11.97 2.05
CA ILE A 381 18.26 12.52 3.34
C ILE A 381 17.18 13.37 3.98
N MET A 382 16.54 14.26 3.21
CA MET A 382 15.46 15.11 3.72
C MET A 382 14.26 14.29 4.21
N GLY A 383 13.92 13.22 3.49
CA GLY A 383 12.82 12.35 3.88
C GLY A 383 13.15 11.45 5.05
N ILE A 384 14.30 10.76 5.02
CA ILE A 384 14.68 9.78 6.05
C ILE A 384 14.93 10.45 7.40
N ALA A 385 15.59 11.59 7.40
CA ALA A 385 15.86 12.37 8.61
C ALA A 385 14.68 13.28 9.01
N ASP A 386 13.55 13.17 8.31
CA ASP A 386 12.30 13.90 8.53
C ASP A 386 12.51 15.41 8.71
N TYR A 387 13.13 16.06 7.69
CA TYR A 387 13.30 17.51 7.68
C TYR A 387 11.94 18.20 7.64
N THR A 388 11.43 18.51 8.83
CA THR A 388 10.13 19.16 9.02
C THR A 388 10.33 20.63 9.31
N TRP A 389 9.57 21.50 8.65
CA TRP A 389 9.50 22.92 8.92
C TRP A 389 8.08 23.45 8.73
N THR A 390 7.76 24.50 9.48
CA THR A 390 6.42 25.11 9.50
C THR A 390 6.49 26.56 9.05
N ARG A 391 5.55 26.99 8.22
CA ARG A 391 5.40 28.38 7.78
C ARG A 391 3.93 28.77 7.86
N GLY A 392 3.57 29.62 8.80
CA GLY A 392 2.19 29.91 9.14
C GLY A 392 1.49 28.63 9.60
N ASP A 393 0.32 28.35 9.04
CA ASP A 393 -0.47 27.15 9.36
C ASP A 393 -0.05 25.89 8.58
N TYR A 394 1.01 25.97 7.77
CA TYR A 394 1.46 24.88 6.92
C TYR A 394 2.69 24.20 7.48
N THR A 395 2.63 22.88 7.64
CA THR A 395 3.76 22.03 8.04
C THR A 395 4.19 21.16 6.89
N PHE A 396 5.46 21.25 6.51
CA PHE A 396 6.09 20.45 5.48
C PHE A 396 6.92 19.35 6.15
N THR A 397 6.44 18.13 6.12
CA THR A 397 7.14 16.96 6.69
C THR A 397 8.28 16.50 5.78
N GLY A 398 9.17 15.67 6.29
CA GLY A 398 10.31 15.17 5.51
C GLY A 398 9.91 14.44 4.23
N ILE A 399 8.83 13.64 4.27
CA ILE A 399 8.33 12.94 3.08
C ILE A 399 7.82 13.92 2.00
N VAL A 400 7.16 15.01 2.44
CA VAL A 400 6.71 16.08 1.55
C VAL A 400 7.91 16.77 0.91
N ASN A 401 8.87 17.20 1.73
CA ASN A 401 10.06 17.93 1.27
C ASN A 401 10.91 17.07 0.33
N GLY A 402 11.17 15.81 0.70
CA GLY A 402 11.90 14.88 -0.15
C GLY A 402 11.20 14.61 -1.48
N THR A 403 9.87 14.46 -1.47
CA THR A 403 9.08 14.28 -2.72
C THR A 403 9.15 15.52 -3.60
N LEU A 404 9.02 16.74 -3.03
CA LEU A 404 9.14 17.98 -3.79
C LEU A 404 10.53 18.14 -4.39
N VAL A 405 11.58 17.84 -3.63
CA VAL A 405 12.98 17.86 -4.14
C VAL A 405 13.14 16.83 -5.25
N ALA A 406 12.64 15.62 -5.09
CA ALA A 406 12.71 14.60 -6.14
C ALA A 406 12.02 15.05 -7.44
N VAL A 407 10.81 15.58 -7.36
CA VAL A 407 10.02 15.93 -8.56
C VAL A 407 10.45 17.28 -9.15
N ILE A 408 10.38 18.34 -8.35
CA ILE A 408 10.63 19.71 -8.83
C ILE A 408 12.14 19.94 -9.04
N GLY A 409 12.95 19.53 -8.05
CA GLY A 409 14.40 19.67 -8.13
C GLY A 409 14.99 18.96 -9.34
N TYR A 410 14.52 17.72 -9.60
CA TYR A 410 14.95 17.00 -10.79
C TYR A 410 14.62 17.78 -12.08
N ARG A 411 13.39 18.29 -12.20
CA ARG A 411 12.99 19.03 -13.41
C ARG A 411 13.80 20.30 -13.62
N VAL A 412 14.04 21.04 -12.54
CA VAL A 412 14.86 22.26 -12.61
C VAL A 412 16.29 21.94 -13.03
N LEU A 413 16.96 21.01 -12.34
CA LEU A 413 18.36 20.69 -12.63
C LEU A 413 18.52 20.01 -14.00
N HIS A 414 17.64 19.11 -14.38
CA HIS A 414 17.68 18.49 -15.70
C HIS A 414 17.49 19.52 -16.84
N SER A 415 16.59 20.49 -16.65
CA SER A 415 16.39 21.57 -17.63
C SER A 415 17.63 22.46 -17.77
N ILE A 416 18.29 22.76 -16.64
CA ILE A 416 19.54 23.54 -16.64
C ILE A 416 20.67 22.75 -17.30
N ALA A 417 20.83 21.46 -16.99
CA ALA A 417 21.85 20.61 -17.59
C ALA A 417 21.67 20.52 -19.11
N LYS A 418 20.43 20.27 -19.59
CA LYS A 418 20.08 20.23 -21.00
C LYS A 418 20.36 21.56 -21.71
N ALA A 419 20.07 22.70 -21.08
CA ALA A 419 20.35 24.02 -21.63
C ALA A 419 21.85 24.31 -21.76
N ARG A 420 22.70 23.60 -20.97
CA ARG A 420 24.18 23.71 -21.04
C ARG A 420 24.84 22.64 -21.90
N GLY A 421 24.07 21.83 -22.66
CA GLY A 421 24.58 20.81 -23.54
C GLY A 421 25.15 19.58 -22.85
N LYS A 422 24.73 19.35 -21.62
CA LYS A 422 25.04 18.14 -20.86
C LYS A 422 23.91 17.13 -20.92
#